data_950bf31ff0b3a760501a24b0b22a7469
#
_entry.id   950bf31ff0b3a760501a24b0b22a7469
#
_cell.length_a   1.000
_cell.length_b   1.000
_cell.length_c   1.000
_cell.angle_alpha   90.00
_cell.angle_beta   90.00
_cell.angle_gamma   90.00
#
_symmetry.space_group_name_H-M   'P 1'
#
loop_
_entity.id
_entity.type
_entity.pdbx_description
1 polymer ?
#
loop_
_entity_poly.entity_id
_entity_poly.type
_entity_poly.pdbx_seq_one_letter_code
_entity_poly.pdbx_strand_id
1 'polypeptide(L)'
;MGDDLMRTRHGFMITAAVCTVMFMSTACTGPGEIDPSAVADVTPTPGTSEEAMPTDGAAEAADKVSAIMVQPIHDAQVVFGSDEMNHVEYELLVVNVFSDPVTLTGVTIIGADGEELGKVEGDTLAAATQSLYTHAPSPVVDASAAVSVDIDLALPTGDVPERVTHRIDYTLPDVPGAVIVDDHVVHGPEVAVDTGEAIVIAPPVAGDGWLTTSACCSPNVHRDLRLSANGLRIETAETFAVDWALVKGDRVYDGDGSSNEQFYDFGAEVLAVADGTVVAVNDGVEESIPFTSKPPETKQGFGGNQVILEIAPGVFAAYAHLQPGSITVGVGDDVEVGDVLAKLGNTGPSQGPHLHFGLLDKPDLFTGRSLPFVHEAFTVVGTVDFAALTGDELVIAPESRELTEAYPLYGVIVNFPDQ
;
A
#
# COMPACT_ATOMS: atom_id res chain seq x y z
N MET A 1 17.62 -54.39 -8.37
CA MET A 1 17.29 -53.91 -7.01
C MET A 1 17.95 -52.57 -6.87
N GLY A 2 17.24 -51.57 -7.27
CA GLY A 2 17.69 -50.18 -7.25
C GLY A 2 16.55 -49.38 -6.61
N ASP A 3 16.85 -48.78 -5.50
CA ASP A 3 15.97 -47.84 -4.77
C ASP A 3 15.96 -46.51 -5.52
N ASP A 4 14.85 -46.21 -6.10
CA ASP A 4 14.52 -44.90 -6.67
C ASP A 4 14.06 -43.99 -5.54
N LEU A 5 14.98 -43.16 -5.04
CA LEU A 5 14.63 -42.05 -4.14
C LEU A 5 13.99 -40.93 -4.94
N MET A 6 12.68 -40.86 -4.89
CA MET A 6 11.92 -39.68 -5.28
C MET A 6 12.36 -38.49 -4.43
N ARG A 7 13.18 -37.62 -4.99
CA ARG A 7 13.38 -36.26 -4.50
C ARG A 7 12.14 -35.45 -4.90
N THR A 8 11.25 -35.25 -3.97
CA THR A 8 10.22 -34.21 -4.03
C THR A 8 10.91 -32.86 -4.05
N ARG A 9 11.03 -32.27 -5.22
CA ARG A 9 11.43 -30.88 -5.39
C ARG A 9 10.27 -30.01 -4.89
N HIS A 10 10.48 -29.31 -3.78
CA HIS A 10 9.62 -28.23 -3.36
C HIS A 10 9.98 -27.03 -4.26
N GLY A 11 9.20 -26.85 -5.30
CA GLY A 11 9.21 -25.62 -6.07
C GLY A 11 8.65 -24.50 -5.19
N PHE A 12 9.46 -23.52 -4.87
CA PHE A 12 9.07 -22.36 -4.13
C PHE A 12 8.44 -21.36 -5.11
N MET A 13 7.15 -21.17 -5.01
CA MET A 13 6.50 -19.96 -5.50
C MET A 13 6.82 -18.85 -4.50
N ILE A 14 7.49 -17.79 -4.95
CA ILE A 14 7.39 -16.47 -4.31
C ILE A 14 6.00 -15.93 -4.69
N THR A 15 4.98 -16.61 -4.21
CA THR A 15 3.65 -16.04 -4.14
C THR A 15 3.70 -15.09 -2.96
N ALA A 16 3.32 -13.85 -3.14
CA ALA A 16 3.03 -12.92 -2.07
C ALA A 16 2.21 -13.66 -1.01
N ALA A 17 2.87 -14.13 0.04
CA ALA A 17 2.21 -14.94 1.05
C ALA A 17 1.54 -13.98 2.01
N VAL A 18 0.25 -13.93 1.87
CA VAL A 18 -0.72 -13.28 2.75
C VAL A 18 -0.39 -13.62 4.20
N CYS A 19 -0.11 -12.62 5.00
CA CYS A 19 -0.15 -12.68 6.44
C CYS A 19 -1.60 -12.88 6.89
N THR A 20 -2.14 -14.10 6.73
CA THR A 20 -3.45 -14.45 7.27
C THR A 20 -3.33 -14.63 8.78
N VAL A 21 -3.56 -13.57 9.52
CA VAL A 21 -3.75 -13.64 10.97
C VAL A 21 -5.10 -14.33 11.23
N MET A 22 -5.09 -15.62 11.47
CA MET A 22 -6.25 -16.36 11.95
C MET A 22 -6.58 -15.94 13.38
N PHE A 23 -7.58 -15.08 13.55
CA PHE A 23 -8.26 -14.93 14.83
C PHE A 23 -9.25 -16.10 14.99
N MET A 24 -9.01 -16.96 15.97
CA MET A 24 -10.01 -17.92 16.44
C MET A 24 -11.14 -17.15 17.13
N SER A 25 -12.30 -17.09 16.47
CA SER A 25 -13.53 -16.61 17.08
C SER A 25 -14.06 -17.65 18.06
N THR A 26 -13.98 -17.36 19.36
CA THR A 26 -14.79 -18.05 20.36
C THR A 26 -16.22 -17.54 20.27
N ALA A 27 -17.12 -18.39 19.84
CA ALA A 27 -18.55 -18.13 19.82
C ALA A 27 -19.08 -17.96 21.25
N CYS A 28 -19.57 -16.75 21.58
CA CYS A 28 -20.47 -16.57 22.72
C CYS A 28 -21.92 -16.65 22.23
N THR A 29 -22.61 -17.66 22.67
CA THR A 29 -24.05 -17.88 22.47
C THR A 29 -24.87 -17.02 23.41
N GLY A 30 -25.92 -16.37 22.90
CA GLY A 30 -27.06 -15.90 23.64
C GLY A 30 -27.79 -14.72 22.96
N PRO A 31 -29.05 -14.88 22.54
CA PRO A 31 -29.84 -13.74 22.09
C PRO A 31 -30.37 -12.99 23.35
N GLY A 32 -29.82 -11.77 23.54
CA GLY A 32 -30.44 -10.81 24.45
C GLY A 32 -31.58 -10.09 23.73
N GLU A 33 -32.78 -10.15 24.29
CA GLU A 33 -33.90 -9.32 23.84
C GLU A 33 -33.53 -7.84 23.97
N ILE A 34 -33.63 -7.13 22.84
CA ILE A 34 -33.45 -5.67 22.81
C ILE A 34 -34.78 -5.04 23.21
N ASP A 35 -34.81 -4.33 24.33
CA ASP A 35 -35.93 -3.52 24.78
C ASP A 35 -36.15 -2.35 23.79
N PRO A 36 -37.30 -2.25 23.10
CA PRO A 36 -37.55 -1.20 22.11
C PRO A 36 -37.82 0.18 22.73
N SER A 37 -37.76 0.35 24.05
CA SER A 37 -38.00 1.62 24.72
C SER A 37 -36.78 2.52 24.97
N ALA A 38 -35.58 2.13 24.52
CA ALA A 38 -34.35 2.89 24.73
C ALA A 38 -33.94 3.79 23.55
N VAL A 39 -34.90 4.35 22.81
CA VAL A 39 -34.58 5.39 21.82
C VAL A 39 -34.53 6.73 22.57
N ALA A 40 -33.33 7.29 22.71
CA ALA A 40 -33.18 8.64 23.26
C ALA A 40 -33.84 9.66 22.35
N ASP A 41 -34.79 10.41 22.91
CA ASP A 41 -35.50 11.50 22.25
C ASP A 41 -34.54 12.66 22.01
N VAL A 42 -34.01 12.78 20.80
CA VAL A 42 -33.15 13.90 20.38
C VAL A 42 -34.10 15.01 19.85
N THR A 43 -34.47 15.94 20.71
CA THR A 43 -35.21 17.14 20.31
C THR A 43 -34.29 18.09 19.53
N PRO A 44 -34.58 18.43 18.27
CA PRO A 44 -33.82 19.41 17.53
C PRO A 44 -34.07 20.83 18.05
N THR A 45 -33.01 21.57 18.33
CA THR A 45 -33.06 23.00 18.65
C THR A 45 -33.30 23.79 17.36
N PRO A 46 -34.30 24.68 17.29
CA PRO A 46 -34.54 25.48 16.08
C PRO A 46 -33.49 26.59 15.97
N GLY A 47 -32.55 26.43 15.04
CA GLY A 47 -31.68 27.51 14.59
C GLY A 47 -32.24 28.18 13.37
N THR A 48 -32.70 29.42 13.53
CA THR A 48 -33.15 30.30 12.43
C THR A 48 -31.92 30.92 11.75
N SER A 49 -31.70 30.60 10.49
CA SER A 49 -31.12 31.54 9.52
C SER A 49 -31.60 31.15 8.13
N GLU A 50 -32.53 31.93 7.64
CA GLU A 50 -33.02 31.94 6.28
C GLU A 50 -32.01 32.69 5.42
N GLU A 51 -31.08 31.98 4.74
CA GLU A 51 -30.31 32.55 3.65
C GLU A 51 -30.98 32.25 2.32
N ALA A 52 -31.25 33.33 1.57
CA ALA A 52 -31.93 33.30 0.29
C ALA A 52 -31.06 32.52 -0.74
N MET A 53 -31.66 31.48 -1.34
CA MET A 53 -31.07 30.73 -2.44
C MET A 53 -31.03 31.57 -3.72
N PRO A 54 -29.93 31.54 -4.49
CA PRO A 54 -29.91 32.08 -5.83
C PRO A 54 -30.68 31.12 -6.76
N THR A 55 -31.71 31.66 -7.42
CA THR A 55 -32.44 30.97 -8.49
C THR A 55 -31.65 31.08 -9.77
N ASP A 56 -30.90 30.01 -10.13
CA ASP A 56 -30.49 29.82 -11.51
C ASP A 56 -30.93 28.42 -11.97
N GLY A 57 -31.74 28.42 -13.02
CA GLY A 57 -32.55 27.27 -13.42
C GLY A 57 -31.81 26.24 -14.25
N ALA A 58 -30.90 25.48 -13.63
CA ALA A 58 -30.59 24.14 -14.09
C ALA A 58 -31.54 23.19 -13.35
N ALA A 59 -32.32 22.39 -14.06
CA ALA A 59 -33.11 21.33 -13.45
C ALA A 59 -32.13 20.41 -12.71
N GLU A 60 -32.21 20.44 -11.38
CA GLU A 60 -31.42 19.54 -10.53
C GLU A 60 -31.77 18.11 -10.94
N ALA A 61 -30.77 17.34 -11.39
CA ALA A 61 -31.01 15.95 -11.75
C ALA A 61 -31.54 15.23 -10.50
N ALA A 62 -32.66 14.52 -10.67
CA ALA A 62 -33.26 13.80 -9.55
C ALA A 62 -32.24 12.80 -8.97
N ASP A 63 -32.22 12.71 -7.64
CA ASP A 63 -31.42 11.72 -6.94
C ASP A 63 -31.76 10.31 -7.43
N LYS A 64 -30.71 9.50 -7.66
CA LYS A 64 -30.84 8.11 -8.09
C LYS A 64 -30.50 7.16 -6.97
N VAL A 65 -31.26 6.09 -6.85
CA VAL A 65 -30.98 5.00 -5.93
C VAL A 65 -29.90 4.08 -6.52
N SER A 66 -28.82 3.87 -5.80
CA SER A 66 -27.76 2.93 -6.16
C SER A 66 -27.59 1.85 -5.08
N ALA A 67 -27.04 0.69 -5.47
CA ALA A 67 -26.75 -0.40 -4.54
C ALA A 67 -25.41 -0.22 -3.80
N ILE A 68 -24.57 0.69 -4.27
CA ILE A 68 -23.28 0.98 -3.67
C ILE A 68 -23.13 2.46 -3.32
N MET A 69 -22.36 2.74 -2.27
CA MET A 69 -21.86 4.05 -1.94
C MET A 69 -20.35 4.08 -2.20
N VAL A 70 -19.84 5.14 -2.80
CA VAL A 70 -18.42 5.30 -3.13
C VAL A 70 -17.89 6.60 -2.54
N GLN A 71 -16.73 6.54 -1.89
CA GLN A 71 -16.03 7.69 -1.32
C GLN A 71 -14.53 7.54 -1.53
N PRO A 72 -13.75 8.62 -1.68
CA PRO A 72 -12.30 8.53 -1.61
C PRO A 72 -11.88 8.21 -0.17
N ILE A 73 -10.82 7.42 -0.02
CA ILE A 73 -10.22 7.20 1.31
C ILE A 73 -9.42 8.45 1.71
N HIS A 74 -8.69 9.04 0.78
CA HIS A 74 -7.96 10.30 0.94
C HIS A 74 -7.79 10.99 -0.43
N ASP A 75 -7.24 12.20 -0.44
CA ASP A 75 -6.85 12.91 -1.65
C ASP A 75 -5.75 12.10 -2.37
N ALA A 76 -5.76 12.15 -3.70
CA ALA A 76 -4.77 11.47 -4.51
C ALA A 76 -3.38 12.11 -4.33
N GLN A 77 -2.34 11.30 -4.38
CA GLN A 77 -0.94 11.71 -4.31
C GLN A 77 -0.24 11.38 -5.63
N VAL A 78 0.78 12.16 -5.98
CA VAL A 78 1.50 12.01 -7.24
C VAL A 78 2.95 11.65 -6.99
N VAL A 79 3.46 10.69 -7.76
CA VAL A 79 4.89 10.36 -7.81
C VAL A 79 5.34 10.17 -9.25
N PHE A 80 6.52 10.67 -9.60
CA PHE A 80 7.16 10.40 -10.88
C PHE A 80 7.91 9.07 -10.80
N GLY A 81 7.45 8.08 -11.56
CA GLY A 81 7.94 6.71 -11.52
C GLY A 81 9.19 6.47 -12.36
N SER A 82 9.87 5.35 -12.07
CA SER A 82 11.02 4.89 -12.83
C SER A 82 10.70 4.48 -14.27
N ASP A 83 9.44 4.44 -14.67
CA ASP A 83 8.97 4.27 -16.06
C ASP A 83 8.79 5.60 -16.81
N GLU A 84 9.15 6.73 -16.15
CA GLU A 84 9.04 8.10 -16.69
C GLU A 84 7.58 8.56 -16.85
N MET A 85 6.65 8.01 -16.05
CA MET A 85 5.26 8.43 -15.97
C MET A 85 4.96 9.07 -14.62
N ASN A 86 3.96 9.95 -14.57
CA ASN A 86 3.37 10.40 -13.33
C ASN A 86 2.29 9.41 -12.88
N HIS A 87 2.44 8.83 -11.71
CA HIS A 87 1.46 7.96 -11.09
C HIS A 87 0.61 8.75 -10.11
N VAL A 88 -0.69 8.79 -10.36
CA VAL A 88 -1.69 9.41 -9.47
C VAL A 88 -2.35 8.30 -8.67
N GLU A 89 -2.00 8.24 -7.38
CA GLU A 89 -2.31 7.14 -6.47
C GLU A 89 -3.37 7.52 -5.44
N TYR A 90 -4.41 6.73 -5.33
CA TYR A 90 -5.46 6.87 -4.31
C TYR A 90 -6.32 5.61 -4.22
N GLU A 91 -7.19 5.55 -3.22
CA GLU A 91 -8.13 4.46 -3.04
C GLU A 91 -9.57 4.98 -2.96
N LEU A 92 -10.49 4.20 -3.54
CA LEU A 92 -11.93 4.40 -3.40
C LEU A 92 -12.50 3.37 -2.42
N LEU A 93 -13.14 3.84 -1.36
CA LEU A 93 -13.97 3.02 -0.49
C LEU A 93 -15.30 2.75 -1.17
N VAL A 94 -15.61 1.49 -1.45
CA VAL A 94 -16.90 1.05 -1.98
C VAL A 94 -17.64 0.27 -0.91
N VAL A 95 -18.82 0.76 -0.53
CA VAL A 95 -19.70 0.09 0.45
C VAL A 95 -20.91 -0.46 -0.28
N ASN A 96 -21.14 -1.75 -0.20
CA ASN A 96 -22.37 -2.36 -0.65
C ASN A 96 -23.47 -2.12 0.38
N VAL A 97 -24.42 -1.26 0.05
CA VAL A 97 -25.60 -0.94 0.89
C VAL A 97 -26.83 -1.77 0.54
N PHE A 98 -26.65 -2.74 -0.36
CA PHE A 98 -27.71 -3.65 -0.82
C PHE A 98 -27.69 -4.97 -0.04
N SER A 99 -28.80 -5.73 -0.11
CA SER A 99 -28.97 -6.99 0.64
C SER A 99 -28.26 -8.20 0.03
N ASP A 100 -27.81 -8.07 -1.22
CA ASP A 100 -27.20 -9.14 -1.99
C ASP A 100 -25.82 -8.69 -2.50
N PRO A 101 -24.91 -9.62 -2.88
CA PRO A 101 -23.60 -9.25 -3.41
C PRO A 101 -23.70 -8.38 -4.67
N VAL A 102 -22.82 -7.38 -4.75
CA VAL A 102 -22.64 -6.53 -5.94
C VAL A 102 -21.33 -6.89 -6.61
N THR A 103 -21.30 -6.92 -7.94
CA THR A 103 -20.06 -7.13 -8.69
C THR A 103 -19.66 -5.85 -9.40
N LEU A 104 -18.50 -5.30 -9.07
CA LEU A 104 -17.90 -4.17 -9.80
C LEU A 104 -17.43 -4.65 -11.17
N THR A 105 -17.70 -3.87 -12.23
CA THR A 105 -17.36 -4.24 -13.60
C THR A 105 -16.43 -3.23 -14.28
N GLY A 106 -16.32 -2.02 -13.75
CA GLY A 106 -15.41 -1.02 -14.28
C GLY A 106 -15.35 0.22 -13.40
N VAL A 107 -14.17 0.85 -13.35
CA VAL A 107 -13.96 2.20 -12.81
C VAL A 107 -13.30 3.00 -13.92
N THR A 108 -13.98 4.02 -14.41
CA THR A 108 -13.44 4.97 -15.39
C THR A 108 -13.05 6.24 -14.64
N ILE A 109 -11.81 6.69 -14.82
CA ILE A 109 -11.28 7.93 -14.26
C ILE A 109 -11.47 9.03 -15.31
N ILE A 110 -12.05 10.14 -14.90
CA ILE A 110 -12.50 11.23 -15.75
C ILE A 110 -11.84 12.53 -15.27
N GLY A 111 -11.19 13.23 -16.18
CA GLY A 111 -10.60 14.54 -15.92
C GLY A 111 -11.62 15.68 -15.85
N ALA A 112 -11.11 16.89 -15.57
CA ALA A 112 -11.94 18.07 -15.34
C ALA A 112 -12.79 18.49 -16.57
N ASP A 113 -12.29 18.21 -17.78
CA ASP A 113 -12.96 18.54 -19.05
C ASP A 113 -13.93 17.42 -19.52
N GLY A 114 -14.06 16.35 -18.69
CA GLY A 114 -14.91 15.20 -18.99
C GLY A 114 -14.26 14.15 -19.90
N GLU A 115 -12.95 14.28 -20.18
CA GLU A 115 -12.15 13.28 -20.90
C GLU A 115 -11.88 12.05 -20.03
N GLU A 116 -11.87 10.87 -20.64
CA GLU A 116 -11.43 9.65 -20.00
C GLU A 116 -9.90 9.63 -19.90
N LEU A 117 -9.37 9.64 -18.67
CA LEU A 117 -7.94 9.58 -18.39
C LEU A 117 -7.44 8.15 -18.26
N GLY A 118 -8.29 7.25 -17.78
CA GLY A 118 -7.96 5.85 -17.60
C GLY A 118 -9.17 5.01 -17.21
N LYS A 119 -8.99 3.68 -17.27
CA LYS A 119 -10.02 2.74 -16.91
C LYS A 119 -9.43 1.49 -16.25
N VAL A 120 -10.06 1.07 -15.15
CA VAL A 120 -9.73 -0.17 -14.43
C VAL A 120 -10.89 -1.13 -14.63
N GLU A 121 -10.63 -2.27 -15.28
CA GLU A 121 -11.66 -3.30 -15.59
C GLU A 121 -11.06 -4.71 -15.67
N GLY A 122 -11.91 -5.74 -15.71
CA GLY A 122 -11.50 -7.13 -15.85
C GLY A 122 -10.58 -7.61 -14.72
N ASP A 123 -9.50 -8.31 -15.08
CA ASP A 123 -8.56 -8.89 -14.11
C ASP A 123 -7.82 -7.80 -13.31
N THR A 124 -7.56 -6.63 -13.91
CA THR A 124 -6.96 -5.50 -13.21
C THR A 124 -7.87 -4.96 -12.12
N LEU A 125 -9.17 -4.81 -12.40
CA LEU A 125 -10.15 -4.40 -11.39
C LEU A 125 -10.27 -5.45 -10.28
N ALA A 126 -10.26 -6.72 -10.64
CA ALA A 126 -10.31 -7.79 -9.64
C ALA A 126 -9.09 -7.77 -8.71
N ALA A 127 -7.89 -7.54 -9.24
CA ALA A 127 -6.67 -7.42 -8.45
C ALA A 127 -6.64 -6.14 -7.59
N ALA A 128 -7.15 -5.03 -8.13
CA ALA A 128 -7.19 -3.74 -7.45
C ALA A 128 -8.30 -3.64 -6.38
N THR A 129 -9.28 -4.56 -6.38
CA THR A 129 -10.40 -4.56 -5.42
C THR A 129 -10.09 -5.49 -4.26
N GLN A 130 -9.90 -4.93 -3.07
CA GLN A 130 -9.47 -5.63 -1.87
C GLN A 130 -10.43 -5.43 -0.71
N SER A 131 -10.54 -6.40 0.19
CA SER A 131 -11.12 -6.15 1.51
C SER A 131 -10.21 -5.20 2.30
N LEU A 132 -10.76 -4.48 3.29
CA LEU A 132 -10.02 -3.40 3.97
C LEU A 132 -8.79 -3.86 4.75
N TYR A 133 -8.67 -5.14 5.10
CA TYR A 133 -7.57 -5.62 5.94
C TYR A 133 -7.05 -7.01 5.54
N THR A 134 -7.55 -7.59 4.50
CA THR A 134 -7.13 -8.94 4.08
C THR A 134 -6.81 -8.93 2.60
N HIS A 135 -5.70 -9.51 2.21
CA HIS A 135 -5.43 -9.76 0.80
C HIS A 135 -6.39 -10.83 0.27
N ALA A 136 -7.49 -10.38 -0.29
CA ALA A 136 -8.53 -11.22 -0.88
C ALA A 136 -9.10 -10.50 -2.11
N PRO A 137 -8.32 -10.43 -3.22
CA PRO A 137 -8.72 -9.68 -4.41
C PRO A 137 -9.98 -10.28 -5.01
N SER A 138 -11.01 -9.44 -5.18
CA SER A 138 -12.28 -9.85 -5.76
C SER A 138 -13.11 -8.63 -6.18
N PRO A 139 -13.66 -8.60 -7.39
CA PRO A 139 -14.58 -7.54 -7.80
C PRO A 139 -15.96 -7.69 -7.15
N VAL A 140 -16.21 -8.76 -6.38
CA VAL A 140 -17.47 -9.01 -5.68
C VAL A 140 -17.42 -8.40 -4.30
N VAL A 141 -18.37 -7.50 -4.02
CA VAL A 141 -18.57 -6.88 -2.72
C VAL A 141 -19.76 -7.55 -2.05
N ASP A 142 -19.52 -8.31 -1.00
CA ASP A 142 -20.57 -9.03 -0.28
C ASP A 142 -21.62 -8.09 0.29
N ALA A 143 -22.83 -8.60 0.58
CA ALA A 143 -23.91 -7.83 1.17
C ALA A 143 -23.46 -7.12 2.45
N SER A 144 -23.69 -5.82 2.54
CA SER A 144 -23.33 -4.96 3.69
C SER A 144 -21.83 -4.93 4.01
N ALA A 145 -20.97 -5.34 3.05
CA ALA A 145 -19.53 -5.25 3.17
C ALA A 145 -18.97 -3.97 2.56
N ALA A 146 -17.69 -3.72 2.84
CA ALA A 146 -16.92 -2.64 2.25
C ALA A 146 -15.61 -3.18 1.68
N VAL A 147 -15.18 -2.63 0.57
CA VAL A 147 -13.90 -2.91 -0.08
C VAL A 147 -13.19 -1.60 -0.42
N SER A 148 -11.90 -1.68 -0.65
CA SER A 148 -11.11 -0.63 -1.29
C SER A 148 -10.87 -1.00 -2.74
N VAL A 149 -10.89 -0.01 -3.63
CA VAL A 149 -10.41 -0.14 -5.01
C VAL A 149 -9.19 0.75 -5.16
N ASP A 150 -8.04 0.14 -5.40
CA ASP A 150 -6.77 0.83 -5.61
C ASP A 150 -6.72 1.40 -7.01
N ILE A 151 -6.45 2.68 -7.11
CA ILE A 151 -6.28 3.37 -8.38
C ILE A 151 -4.83 3.79 -8.55
N ASP A 152 -4.23 3.32 -9.62
CA ASP A 152 -2.99 3.82 -10.20
C ASP A 152 -3.32 4.40 -11.58
N LEU A 153 -3.28 5.72 -11.69
CA LEU A 153 -3.47 6.40 -12.96
C LEU A 153 -2.11 6.89 -13.48
N ALA A 154 -1.49 6.11 -14.37
CA ALA A 154 -0.24 6.46 -15.00
C ALA A 154 -0.47 7.46 -16.16
N LEU A 155 0.09 8.65 -16.03
CA LEU A 155 -0.02 9.73 -17.01
C LEU A 155 1.36 10.04 -17.60
N PRO A 156 1.45 10.35 -18.91
CA PRO A 156 2.69 10.88 -19.49
C PRO A 156 3.17 12.12 -18.73
N THR A 157 4.46 12.42 -18.80
CA THR A 157 5.03 13.67 -18.28
C THR A 157 4.29 14.87 -18.86
N GLY A 158 3.74 15.72 -18.01
CA GLY A 158 2.91 16.86 -18.38
C GLY A 158 2.06 17.34 -17.22
N ASP A 159 1.00 18.06 -17.54
CA ASP A 159 0.08 18.59 -16.54
C ASP A 159 -0.75 17.45 -15.90
N VAL A 160 -0.53 17.22 -14.61
CA VAL A 160 -1.36 16.33 -13.79
C VAL A 160 -2.64 17.10 -13.43
N PRO A 161 -3.83 16.51 -13.56
CA PRO A 161 -5.08 17.20 -13.22
C PRO A 161 -5.15 17.49 -11.72
N GLU A 162 -5.64 18.69 -11.32
CA GLU A 162 -5.84 19.04 -9.91
C GLU A 162 -6.96 18.23 -9.25
N ARG A 163 -7.80 17.58 -10.05
CA ARG A 163 -8.91 16.74 -9.60
C ARG A 163 -9.32 15.75 -10.66
N VAL A 164 -9.84 14.62 -10.21
CA VAL A 164 -10.46 13.60 -11.04
C VAL A 164 -11.85 13.26 -10.50
N THR A 165 -12.73 12.78 -11.36
CA THR A 165 -14.01 12.19 -10.98
C THR A 165 -14.15 10.80 -11.59
N HIS A 166 -15.22 10.08 -11.27
CA HIS A 166 -15.32 8.67 -11.61
C HIS A 166 -16.68 8.33 -12.22
N ARG A 167 -16.66 7.29 -13.03
CA ARG A 167 -17.82 6.48 -13.34
C ARG A 167 -17.53 5.05 -12.89
N ILE A 168 -18.35 4.54 -11.98
CA ILE A 168 -18.23 3.18 -11.45
C ILE A 168 -19.41 2.35 -11.96
N ASP A 169 -19.11 1.32 -12.76
CA ASP A 169 -20.07 0.39 -13.32
C ASP A 169 -20.12 -0.87 -12.44
N TYR A 170 -21.32 -1.39 -12.16
CA TYR A 170 -21.51 -2.60 -11.36
C TYR A 170 -22.72 -3.42 -11.85
N THR A 171 -22.85 -4.65 -11.39
CA THR A 171 -24.00 -5.51 -11.65
C THR A 171 -24.61 -6.05 -10.37
N LEU A 172 -25.91 -6.32 -10.40
CA LEU A 172 -26.67 -6.94 -9.34
C LEU A 172 -27.15 -8.34 -9.78
N PRO A 173 -27.35 -9.26 -8.83
CA PRO A 173 -28.07 -10.50 -9.13
C PRO A 173 -29.54 -10.21 -9.48
N ASP A 174 -30.17 -11.15 -10.19
CA ASP A 174 -31.60 -11.07 -10.52
C ASP A 174 -32.46 -11.42 -9.28
N VAL A 175 -32.67 -10.41 -8.43
CA VAL A 175 -33.42 -10.52 -7.18
C VAL A 175 -34.55 -9.49 -7.15
N PRO A 176 -35.69 -9.77 -6.49
CA PRO A 176 -36.84 -8.85 -6.47
C PRO A 176 -36.51 -7.44 -5.95
N GLY A 177 -35.56 -7.31 -5.03
CA GLY A 177 -35.10 -6.03 -4.48
C GLY A 177 -34.36 -5.15 -5.46
N ALA A 178 -33.78 -5.71 -6.53
CA ALA A 178 -33.02 -4.94 -7.52
C ALA A 178 -33.87 -3.92 -8.30
N VAL A 179 -35.19 -4.09 -8.30
CA VAL A 179 -36.14 -3.18 -8.97
C VAL A 179 -36.14 -1.75 -8.41
N ILE A 180 -35.61 -1.54 -7.20
CA ILE A 180 -35.50 -0.20 -6.59
C ILE A 180 -34.24 0.56 -6.99
N VAL A 181 -33.29 -0.10 -7.62
CA VAL A 181 -32.06 0.52 -8.09
C VAL A 181 -32.27 1.09 -9.48
N ASP A 182 -32.07 2.40 -9.63
CA ASP A 182 -32.36 3.10 -10.89
C ASP A 182 -31.35 2.77 -11.99
N ASP A 183 -30.07 2.85 -11.65
CA ASP A 183 -28.94 2.61 -12.56
C ASP A 183 -27.88 1.73 -11.91
N HIS A 184 -27.21 0.92 -12.72
CA HIS A 184 -26.03 0.16 -12.29
C HIS A 184 -24.73 0.95 -12.52
N VAL A 185 -24.80 2.26 -12.30
CA VAL A 185 -23.69 3.20 -12.47
C VAL A 185 -23.74 4.24 -11.36
N VAL A 186 -22.59 4.50 -10.77
CA VAL A 186 -22.36 5.64 -9.87
C VAL A 186 -21.45 6.65 -10.54
N HIS A 187 -21.82 7.93 -10.54
CA HIS A 187 -21.00 9.04 -10.98
C HIS A 187 -20.45 9.78 -9.76
N GLY A 188 -19.14 10.03 -9.73
CA GLY A 188 -18.41 10.54 -8.57
C GLY A 188 -17.76 9.39 -7.79
N PRO A 189 -17.05 9.63 -6.68
CA PRO A 189 -16.77 10.95 -6.11
C PRO A 189 -15.77 11.77 -6.93
N GLU A 190 -15.68 13.07 -6.62
CA GLU A 190 -14.55 13.89 -6.99
C GLU A 190 -13.41 13.64 -5.99
N VAL A 191 -12.18 13.50 -6.50
CA VAL A 191 -10.95 13.34 -5.70
C VAL A 191 -10.02 14.48 -6.06
N ALA A 192 -9.57 15.23 -5.06
CA ALA A 192 -8.51 16.21 -5.25
C ALA A 192 -7.17 15.49 -5.45
N VAL A 193 -6.32 16.05 -6.29
CA VAL A 193 -4.98 15.53 -6.56
C VAL A 193 -3.97 16.49 -5.96
N ASP A 194 -3.15 16.00 -5.04
CA ASP A 194 -2.03 16.75 -4.48
C ASP A 194 -0.89 16.77 -5.53
N THR A 195 -0.75 17.88 -6.20
CA THR A 195 0.30 18.15 -7.19
C THR A 195 1.52 18.84 -6.60
N GLY A 196 1.69 18.79 -5.26
CA GLY A 196 2.86 19.31 -4.58
C GLY A 196 4.15 18.62 -5.02
N GLU A 197 5.28 19.27 -4.76
CA GLU A 197 6.60 18.68 -5.06
C GLU A 197 6.81 17.42 -4.21
N ALA A 198 7.30 16.35 -4.84
CA ALA A 198 7.68 15.14 -4.13
C ALA A 198 8.88 15.41 -3.20
N ILE A 199 8.94 14.69 -2.08
CA ILE A 199 10.04 14.80 -1.12
C ILE A 199 11.27 14.10 -1.73
N VAL A 200 12.35 14.85 -1.96
CA VAL A 200 13.60 14.31 -2.47
C VAL A 200 14.45 13.79 -1.32
N ILE A 201 14.91 12.55 -1.41
CA ILE A 201 15.73 11.89 -0.39
C ILE A 201 16.93 11.19 -1.00
N ALA A 202 17.98 10.99 -0.20
CA ALA A 202 19.07 10.08 -0.52
C ALA A 202 18.61 8.60 -0.41
N PRO A 203 19.34 7.64 -0.99
CA PRO A 203 19.01 6.23 -0.83
C PRO A 203 19.19 5.73 0.61
N PRO A 204 18.32 4.82 1.09
CA PRO A 204 18.46 4.21 2.41
C PRO A 204 19.50 3.07 2.45
N VAL A 205 20.05 2.70 1.29
CA VAL A 205 21.06 1.66 1.08
C VAL A 205 22.06 2.11 0.01
N ALA A 206 23.24 1.54 -0.04
CA ALA A 206 24.29 1.93 -0.98
C ALA A 206 24.68 0.81 -1.94
N GLY A 207 25.22 1.18 -3.11
CA GLY A 207 25.80 0.28 -4.09
C GLY A 207 24.82 -0.27 -5.11
N ASP A 208 25.19 -1.38 -5.73
CA ASP A 208 24.56 -1.90 -6.95
C ASP A 208 23.62 -3.08 -6.66
N GLY A 209 22.56 -3.22 -7.47
CA GLY A 209 21.74 -4.42 -7.54
C GLY A 209 20.57 -4.46 -6.56
N TRP A 210 20.04 -3.32 -6.12
CA TRP A 210 18.90 -3.27 -5.22
C TRP A 210 17.58 -3.43 -5.96
N LEU A 211 16.83 -4.48 -5.62
CA LEU A 211 15.52 -4.83 -6.17
C LEU A 211 14.41 -4.33 -5.24
N THR A 212 13.41 -3.70 -5.82
CA THR A 212 12.15 -3.36 -5.15
C THR A 212 11.20 -4.56 -5.17
N THR A 213 11.10 -5.30 -4.06
CA THR A 213 10.23 -6.50 -3.96
C THR A 213 8.79 -6.19 -3.59
N SER A 214 8.54 -5.03 -3.00
CA SER A 214 7.24 -4.36 -2.83
C SER A 214 7.45 -2.87 -2.98
N ALA A 215 6.63 -2.20 -3.76
CA ALA A 215 6.66 -0.75 -3.97
C ALA A 215 5.38 -0.30 -4.68
N CYS A 216 5.13 1.00 -4.74
CA CYS A 216 4.10 1.60 -5.59
C CYS A 216 4.35 1.18 -7.06
N CYS A 217 3.39 1.09 -7.96
CA CYS A 217 2.02 1.56 -7.82
C CYS A 217 1.00 0.47 -8.19
N SER A 218 1.46 -0.69 -8.60
CA SER A 218 0.57 -1.85 -8.80
C SER A 218 0.06 -2.43 -7.48
N PRO A 219 -1.06 -3.17 -7.49
CA PRO A 219 -1.56 -3.86 -6.31
C PRO A 219 -0.49 -4.79 -5.72
N ASN A 220 -0.18 -4.65 -4.45
CA ASN A 220 0.77 -5.47 -3.70
C ASN A 220 0.43 -5.46 -2.21
N VAL A 221 1.17 -6.22 -1.39
CA VAL A 221 0.87 -6.40 0.04
C VAL A 221 0.91 -5.11 0.85
N HIS A 222 1.70 -4.11 0.46
CA HIS A 222 1.76 -2.82 1.11
C HIS A 222 0.42 -2.06 1.00
N ARG A 223 -0.29 -2.24 -0.11
CA ARG A 223 -1.60 -1.60 -0.31
C ARG A 223 -2.74 -2.30 0.43
N ASP A 224 -2.51 -3.46 1.03
CA ASP A 224 -3.52 -4.19 1.81
C ASP A 224 -3.63 -3.70 3.26
N LEU A 225 -2.64 -2.95 3.76
CA LEU A 225 -2.63 -2.46 5.13
C LEU A 225 -3.46 -1.17 5.27
N ARG A 226 -4.78 -1.33 5.37
CA ARG A 226 -5.74 -0.24 5.57
C ARG A 226 -6.33 -0.32 6.95
N LEU A 227 -5.98 0.62 7.81
CA LEU A 227 -6.35 0.60 9.22
C LEU A 227 -7.20 1.80 9.59
N SER A 228 -8.15 1.58 10.50
CA SER A 228 -8.94 2.67 11.04
C SER A 228 -8.15 3.44 12.09
N ALA A 229 -7.86 4.71 11.83
CA ALA A 229 -7.25 5.61 12.79
C ALA A 229 -8.32 6.35 13.60
N ASN A 230 -8.32 6.16 14.92
CA ASN A 230 -9.26 6.75 15.88
C ASN A 230 -10.75 6.46 15.60
N GLY A 231 -11.08 5.49 14.75
CA GLY A 231 -12.44 5.20 14.32
C GLY A 231 -13.07 6.27 13.41
N LEU A 232 -12.28 7.18 12.85
CA LEU A 232 -12.76 8.34 12.09
C LEU A 232 -12.33 8.32 10.62
N ARG A 233 -11.24 7.65 10.29
CA ARG A 233 -10.68 7.59 8.95
C ARG A 233 -9.94 6.28 8.73
N ILE A 234 -9.74 5.92 7.48
CA ILE A 234 -8.86 4.84 7.07
C ILE A 234 -7.51 5.47 6.68
N GLU A 235 -6.42 4.85 7.12
CA GLU A 235 -5.06 5.24 6.75
C GLU A 235 -4.39 4.12 5.97
N THR A 236 -3.58 4.50 4.99
CA THR A 236 -2.76 3.63 4.15
C THR A 236 -1.28 3.99 4.39
N ALA A 237 -0.66 3.29 5.32
CA ALA A 237 0.68 3.65 5.81
C ALA A 237 1.81 3.25 4.85
N GLU A 238 1.55 2.34 3.92
CA GLU A 238 2.59 1.70 3.12
C GLU A 238 2.44 1.88 1.61
N THR A 239 1.56 2.79 1.14
CA THR A 239 1.31 3.02 -0.29
C THR A 239 2.60 3.29 -1.08
N PHE A 240 3.50 4.11 -0.53
CA PHE A 240 4.81 4.43 -1.12
C PHE A 240 5.98 3.78 -0.36
N ALA A 241 5.73 2.81 0.52
CA ALA A 241 6.83 2.06 1.13
C ALA A 241 7.49 1.13 0.10
N VAL A 242 8.80 0.90 0.28
CA VAL A 242 9.61 0.03 -0.56
C VAL A 242 10.28 -1.03 0.29
N ASP A 243 10.18 -2.29 -0.16
CA ASP A 243 10.97 -3.39 0.36
C ASP A 243 12.19 -3.59 -0.55
N TRP A 244 13.37 -3.36 0.02
CA TRP A 244 14.65 -3.46 -0.67
C TRP A 244 15.32 -4.79 -0.41
N ALA A 245 15.62 -5.56 -1.48
CA ALA A 245 16.41 -6.78 -1.45
C ALA A 245 17.60 -6.68 -2.42
N LEU A 246 18.73 -7.30 -2.08
CA LEU A 246 19.92 -7.26 -2.93
C LEU A 246 19.96 -8.46 -3.88
N VAL A 247 20.13 -8.20 -5.18
CA VAL A 247 20.25 -9.22 -6.23
C VAL A 247 21.72 -9.40 -6.63
N LYS A 248 22.16 -10.66 -6.75
CA LYS A 248 23.42 -11.02 -7.39
C LYS A 248 23.17 -12.07 -8.47
N GLY A 249 23.43 -11.68 -9.71
CA GLY A 249 23.03 -12.48 -10.86
C GLY A 249 21.51 -12.48 -11.02
N ASP A 250 20.90 -13.62 -10.80
CA ASP A 250 19.44 -13.85 -10.88
C ASP A 250 18.84 -14.34 -9.56
N ARG A 251 19.46 -14.05 -8.40
CA ARG A 251 19.05 -14.52 -7.09
C ARG A 251 19.17 -13.44 -6.03
N VAL A 252 18.39 -13.58 -4.94
CA VAL A 252 18.48 -12.75 -3.73
C VAL A 252 19.21 -13.45 -2.59
N TYR A 253 19.51 -14.75 -2.72
CA TYR A 253 20.29 -15.53 -1.75
C TYR A 253 21.15 -16.60 -2.44
N ASP A 254 22.15 -17.11 -1.74
CA ASP A 254 22.95 -18.28 -2.10
C ASP A 254 22.43 -19.54 -1.35
N GLY A 255 22.64 -20.71 -1.94
CA GLY A 255 22.21 -21.97 -1.34
C GLY A 255 20.70 -22.20 -1.45
N ASP A 256 20.05 -22.56 -0.34
CA ASP A 256 18.63 -22.90 -0.25
C ASP A 256 17.77 -21.86 0.48
N GLY A 257 18.37 -20.72 0.87
CA GLY A 257 17.69 -19.64 1.59
C GLY A 257 17.24 -20.00 3.01
N SER A 258 17.74 -21.10 3.59
CA SER A 258 17.27 -21.61 4.89
C SER A 258 17.76 -20.80 6.10
N SER A 259 18.73 -19.91 5.91
CA SER A 259 19.20 -19.01 6.95
C SER A 259 19.38 -17.58 6.42
N ASN A 260 19.30 -16.61 7.32
CA ASN A 260 19.41 -15.18 6.98
C ASN A 260 20.76 -14.86 6.33
N GLU A 261 21.84 -15.51 6.77
CA GLU A 261 23.21 -15.29 6.25
C GLU A 261 23.39 -15.70 4.78
N GLN A 262 22.45 -16.46 4.21
CA GLN A 262 22.46 -16.81 2.79
C GLN A 262 21.94 -15.68 1.92
N PHE A 263 21.19 -14.73 2.47
CA PHE A 263 20.67 -13.58 1.73
C PHE A 263 21.77 -12.52 1.55
N TYR A 264 21.83 -11.96 0.35
CA TYR A 264 22.93 -11.06 -0.03
C TYR A 264 22.87 -9.69 0.65
N ASP A 265 21.71 -9.28 1.10
CA ASP A 265 21.42 -8.03 1.80
C ASP A 265 21.52 -8.15 3.33
N PHE A 266 21.51 -9.36 3.88
CA PHE A 266 21.57 -9.56 5.32
C PHE A 266 22.83 -8.94 5.93
N GLY A 267 22.66 -7.97 6.82
CA GLY A 267 23.75 -7.22 7.44
C GLY A 267 24.29 -6.05 6.62
N ALA A 268 23.66 -5.71 5.48
CA ALA A 268 23.94 -4.48 4.76
C ALA A 268 23.72 -3.26 5.65
N GLU A 269 24.48 -2.19 5.44
CA GLU A 269 24.31 -0.94 6.16
C GLU A 269 23.01 -0.24 5.72
N VAL A 270 22.27 0.27 6.70
CA VAL A 270 21.06 1.08 6.50
C VAL A 270 21.40 2.52 6.84
N LEU A 271 21.14 3.42 5.89
CA LEU A 271 21.63 4.78 5.88
C LEU A 271 20.51 5.79 6.13
N ALA A 272 20.85 6.90 6.80
CA ALA A 272 19.96 8.05 6.92
C ALA A 272 19.73 8.70 5.54
N VAL A 273 18.46 8.82 5.14
CA VAL A 273 18.09 9.38 3.82
C VAL A 273 18.13 10.90 3.74
N ALA A 274 18.26 11.55 4.87
CA ALA A 274 18.37 13.01 5.03
C ALA A 274 18.90 13.33 6.43
N ASP A 275 19.33 14.57 6.63
CA ASP A 275 19.57 15.10 7.98
C ASP A 275 18.25 15.03 8.79
N GLY A 276 18.34 14.68 10.07
CA GLY A 276 17.14 14.55 10.88
C GLY A 276 17.42 14.21 12.32
N THR A 277 16.34 14.08 13.10
CA THR A 277 16.41 13.68 14.51
C THR A 277 15.71 12.35 14.70
N VAL A 278 16.31 11.44 15.44
CA VAL A 278 15.71 10.14 15.80
C VAL A 278 14.54 10.37 16.77
N VAL A 279 13.32 9.97 16.36
CA VAL A 279 12.11 10.15 17.17
C VAL A 279 11.56 8.85 17.75
N ALA A 280 11.92 7.70 17.16
CA ALA A 280 11.55 6.40 17.70
C ALA A 280 12.63 5.34 17.38
N VAL A 281 12.83 4.44 18.33
CA VAL A 281 13.68 3.24 18.19
C VAL A 281 12.97 2.08 18.87
N ASN A 282 12.93 0.94 18.18
CA ASN A 282 12.58 -0.35 18.75
C ASN A 282 13.71 -1.34 18.45
N ASP A 283 14.25 -2.00 19.46
CA ASP A 283 15.33 -2.99 19.31
C ASP A 283 15.09 -4.18 20.25
N GLY A 284 15.71 -5.32 19.94
CA GLY A 284 15.60 -6.52 20.76
C GLY A 284 14.57 -7.55 20.30
N VAL A 285 13.92 -7.32 19.14
CA VAL A 285 13.15 -8.36 18.44
C VAL A 285 14.15 -9.32 17.76
N GLU A 286 14.01 -10.61 18.06
CA GLU A 286 14.89 -11.65 17.48
C GLU A 286 14.61 -11.83 15.97
N GLU A 287 15.64 -12.26 15.22
CA GLU A 287 15.52 -12.60 13.81
C GLU A 287 14.47 -13.69 13.55
N SER A 288 13.69 -13.50 12.51
CA SER A 288 12.83 -14.53 11.93
C SER A 288 13.65 -15.53 11.11
N ILE A 289 13.13 -16.75 10.99
CA ILE A 289 13.70 -17.75 10.09
C ILE A 289 13.11 -17.49 8.69
N PRO A 290 13.91 -17.41 7.64
CA PRO A 290 13.40 -17.18 6.29
C PRO A 290 12.25 -18.12 5.92
N PHE A 291 11.28 -17.62 5.16
CA PHE A 291 10.07 -18.31 4.75
C PHE A 291 9.13 -18.75 5.88
N THR A 292 9.40 -18.29 7.12
CA THR A 292 8.52 -18.55 8.27
C THR A 292 8.13 -17.23 8.91
N SER A 293 7.09 -16.58 8.41
CA SER A 293 6.58 -15.37 9.04
C SER A 293 5.86 -15.73 10.36
N LYS A 294 6.14 -14.97 11.41
CA LYS A 294 5.42 -15.06 12.69
C LYS A 294 4.59 -13.79 12.87
N PRO A 295 3.34 -13.91 13.33
CA PRO A 295 2.59 -12.71 13.70
C PRO A 295 3.32 -11.97 14.83
N PRO A 296 3.31 -10.61 14.83
CA PRO A 296 3.93 -9.84 15.87
C PRO A 296 3.24 -10.06 17.23
N GLU A 297 4.00 -10.13 18.31
CA GLU A 297 3.46 -10.27 19.66
C GLU A 297 2.94 -8.95 20.24
N THR A 298 3.41 -7.83 19.71
CA THR A 298 3.03 -6.47 20.12
C THR A 298 2.84 -5.58 18.89
N LYS A 299 2.15 -4.45 19.05
CA LYS A 299 2.04 -3.43 17.99
C LYS A 299 3.43 -2.99 17.50
N GLN A 300 4.36 -2.73 18.42
CA GLN A 300 5.71 -2.28 18.09
C GLN A 300 6.52 -3.35 17.34
N GLY A 301 6.24 -4.65 17.63
CA GLY A 301 6.89 -5.77 16.96
C GLY A 301 6.50 -5.96 15.49
N PHE A 302 5.51 -5.21 14.97
CA PHE A 302 5.11 -5.31 13.56
C PHE A 302 6.23 -4.88 12.61
N GLY A 303 6.90 -3.76 12.87
CA GLY A 303 8.08 -3.34 12.10
C GLY A 303 9.37 -4.08 12.51
N GLY A 304 9.32 -5.09 13.42
CA GLY A 304 10.52 -5.69 13.98
C GLY A 304 11.35 -4.67 14.74
N ASN A 305 12.67 -4.74 14.58
CA ASN A 305 13.56 -3.67 15.03
C ASN A 305 13.49 -2.52 14.02
N GLN A 306 13.36 -1.30 14.52
CA GLN A 306 13.08 -0.14 13.66
C GLN A 306 13.69 1.15 14.20
N VAL A 307 13.96 2.08 13.29
CA VAL A 307 14.32 3.47 13.55
C VAL A 307 13.36 4.36 12.79
N ILE A 308 12.90 5.45 13.42
CA ILE A 308 12.12 6.49 12.74
C ILE A 308 12.83 7.83 12.95
N LEU A 309 13.12 8.53 11.86
CA LEU A 309 13.70 9.86 11.82
C LEU A 309 12.64 10.92 11.49
N GLU A 310 12.60 12.03 12.17
CA GLU A 310 11.94 13.23 11.67
C GLU A 310 12.93 14.01 10.79
N ILE A 311 12.71 13.99 9.46
CA ILE A 311 13.59 14.61 8.46
C ILE A 311 13.12 16.01 8.04
N ALA A 312 11.86 16.33 8.31
CA ALA A 312 11.27 17.67 8.19
C ALA A 312 10.02 17.73 9.08
N PRO A 313 9.49 18.92 9.41
CA PRO A 313 8.27 19.03 10.21
C PRO A 313 7.11 18.24 9.60
N GLY A 314 6.66 17.16 10.29
CA GLY A 314 5.60 16.28 9.82
C GLY A 314 6.01 15.30 8.71
N VAL A 315 7.30 15.06 8.50
CA VAL A 315 7.84 14.05 7.57
C VAL A 315 8.76 13.12 8.33
N PHE A 316 8.41 11.84 8.35
CA PHE A 316 9.10 10.82 9.12
C PHE A 316 9.59 9.69 8.22
N ALA A 317 10.89 9.42 8.22
CA ALA A 317 11.50 8.29 7.52
C ALA A 317 11.52 7.08 8.46
N ALA A 318 10.85 6.00 8.05
CA ALA A 318 10.74 4.76 8.81
C ALA A 318 11.58 3.65 8.18
N TYR A 319 12.41 3.00 9.00
CA TYR A 319 13.29 1.88 8.62
C TYR A 319 12.94 0.69 9.50
N ALA A 320 12.54 -0.43 8.91
CA ALA A 320 12.07 -1.59 9.65
C ALA A 320 12.82 -2.88 9.30
N HIS A 321 12.55 -3.94 10.05
CA HIS A 321 13.15 -5.28 9.96
C HIS A 321 14.67 -5.32 10.20
N LEU A 322 15.20 -4.39 10.99
CA LEU A 322 16.64 -4.23 11.26
C LEU A 322 17.16 -5.38 12.14
N GLN A 323 18.48 -5.66 12.06
CA GLN A 323 19.14 -6.68 12.89
C GLN A 323 19.08 -6.31 14.38
N PRO A 324 18.84 -7.28 15.29
CA PRO A 324 18.86 -7.05 16.73
C PRO A 324 20.25 -6.59 17.20
N GLY A 325 20.28 -5.50 17.98
CA GLY A 325 21.50 -4.94 18.56
C GLY A 325 22.42 -4.27 17.55
N SER A 326 21.96 -4.02 16.32
CA SER A 326 22.75 -3.32 15.29
C SER A 326 22.48 -1.82 15.23
N ILE A 327 21.42 -1.34 15.87
CA ILE A 327 21.04 0.08 15.87
C ILE A 327 22.07 0.89 16.60
N THR A 328 22.63 1.90 15.91
CA THR A 328 23.76 2.73 16.41
C THR A 328 23.30 4.06 17.03
N VAL A 329 22.02 4.38 16.91
CA VAL A 329 21.44 5.67 17.30
C VAL A 329 20.36 5.51 18.37
N GLY A 330 20.08 6.57 19.13
CA GLY A 330 19.05 6.62 20.15
C GLY A 330 18.07 7.78 19.95
N VAL A 331 16.89 7.69 20.57
CA VAL A 331 15.88 8.77 20.51
C VAL A 331 16.47 10.09 21.00
N GLY A 332 16.38 11.11 20.17
CA GLY A 332 16.91 12.47 20.41
C GLY A 332 18.28 12.72 19.79
N ASP A 333 18.90 11.71 19.17
CA ASP A 333 20.15 11.89 18.42
C ASP A 333 19.86 12.60 17.08
N ASP A 334 20.71 13.55 16.71
CA ASP A 334 20.73 14.15 15.38
C ASP A 334 21.65 13.31 14.48
N VAL A 335 21.23 13.09 13.24
CA VAL A 335 21.98 12.36 12.22
C VAL A 335 22.12 13.22 10.96
N GLU A 336 23.22 13.00 10.23
CA GLU A 336 23.44 13.58 8.91
C GLU A 336 23.08 12.55 7.81
N VAL A 337 22.74 13.03 6.62
CA VAL A 337 22.50 12.17 5.46
C VAL A 337 23.69 11.23 5.22
N GLY A 338 23.41 9.94 4.99
CA GLY A 338 24.43 8.92 4.79
C GLY A 338 24.99 8.30 6.07
N ASP A 339 24.63 8.79 7.27
CA ASP A 339 25.02 8.14 8.52
C ASP A 339 24.46 6.73 8.61
N VAL A 340 25.27 5.78 9.11
CA VAL A 340 24.83 4.40 9.32
C VAL A 340 23.95 4.32 10.56
N LEU A 341 22.68 3.98 10.37
CA LEU A 341 21.68 3.87 11.45
C LEU A 341 21.68 2.47 12.08
N ALA A 342 21.82 1.43 11.24
CA ALA A 342 21.68 0.04 11.65
C ALA A 342 22.19 -0.90 10.55
N LYS A 343 21.94 -2.21 10.74
CA LYS A 343 22.09 -3.22 9.70
C LYS A 343 20.75 -3.84 9.32
N LEU A 344 20.58 -4.14 8.04
CA LEU A 344 19.45 -4.85 7.48
C LEU A 344 19.36 -6.26 8.07
N GLY A 345 18.16 -6.64 8.52
CA GLY A 345 17.88 -7.92 9.16
C GLY A 345 16.63 -8.61 8.60
N ASN A 346 16.00 -9.43 9.45
CA ASN A 346 14.78 -10.18 9.14
C ASN A 346 13.89 -10.28 10.40
N THR A 347 13.75 -9.18 11.13
CA THR A 347 13.00 -9.17 12.40
C THR A 347 11.52 -8.82 12.20
N GLY A 348 10.63 -9.30 13.09
CA GLY A 348 9.20 -9.10 12.96
C GLY A 348 8.52 -10.05 11.97
N PRO A 349 7.31 -9.72 11.43
CA PRO A 349 6.58 -10.54 10.45
C PRO A 349 7.17 -10.45 9.04
N SER A 350 8.45 -10.76 8.92
CA SER A 350 9.22 -10.80 7.68
C SER A 350 9.45 -12.23 7.21
N GLN A 351 9.47 -12.47 5.91
CA GLN A 351 9.68 -13.78 5.31
C GLN A 351 11.10 -14.01 4.79
N GLY A 352 11.93 -12.98 4.80
CA GLY A 352 13.34 -13.02 4.40
C GLY A 352 13.97 -11.66 4.64
N PRO A 353 15.28 -11.59 4.74
CA PRO A 353 15.99 -10.32 4.88
C PRO A 353 15.56 -9.33 3.79
N HIS A 354 15.25 -8.12 4.20
CA HIS A 354 14.97 -6.96 3.36
C HIS A 354 14.92 -5.71 4.23
N LEU A 355 15.08 -4.55 3.65
CA LEU A 355 14.79 -3.28 4.30
C LEU A 355 13.40 -2.81 3.88
N HIS A 356 12.45 -2.77 4.82
CA HIS A 356 11.21 -2.03 4.63
C HIS A 356 11.46 -0.56 4.95
N PHE A 357 11.22 0.31 3.97
CA PHE A 357 11.46 1.75 4.07
C PHE A 357 10.28 2.54 3.51
N GLY A 358 9.88 3.62 4.19
CA GLY A 358 8.86 4.55 3.70
C GLY A 358 8.88 5.88 4.43
N LEU A 359 8.23 6.89 3.83
CA LEU A 359 7.96 8.17 4.47
C LEU A 359 6.52 8.22 4.97
N LEU A 360 6.32 8.82 6.15
CA LEU A 360 5.04 8.94 6.85
C LEU A 360 4.79 10.38 7.29
N ASP A 361 3.52 10.76 7.44
CA ASP A 361 3.11 12.04 8.04
C ASP A 361 3.15 12.04 9.58
N LYS A 362 3.38 10.87 10.20
CA LYS A 362 3.48 10.65 11.66
C LYS A 362 4.45 9.52 11.96
N PRO A 363 5.10 9.52 13.13
CA PRO A 363 6.04 8.47 13.52
C PRO A 363 5.33 7.20 14.03
N ASP A 364 4.37 6.67 13.27
CA ASP A 364 3.60 5.47 13.63
C ASP A 364 3.19 4.71 12.36
N LEU A 365 3.68 3.48 12.21
CA LEU A 365 3.45 2.61 11.05
C LEU A 365 1.98 2.23 10.81
N PHE A 366 1.05 2.52 11.73
CA PHE A 366 -0.34 2.14 11.62
C PHE A 366 -1.31 3.31 11.48
N THR A 367 -0.92 4.48 11.94
CA THR A 367 -1.76 5.67 11.93
C THR A 367 -1.17 6.82 11.14
N GLY A 368 0.06 6.66 10.65
CA GLY A 368 0.67 7.53 9.66
C GLY A 368 0.05 7.28 8.28
N ARG A 369 0.02 8.31 7.46
CA ARG A 369 -0.26 8.22 6.04
C ARG A 369 1.06 8.15 5.29
N SER A 370 1.16 7.26 4.32
CA SER A 370 2.31 7.19 3.43
C SER A 370 2.46 8.47 2.61
N LEU A 371 3.69 8.95 2.51
CA LEU A 371 4.04 10.15 1.74
C LEU A 371 4.84 9.75 0.51
N PRO A 372 4.56 10.30 -0.68
CA PRO A 372 5.35 10.08 -1.87
C PRO A 372 6.74 10.70 -1.71
N PHE A 373 7.75 10.02 -2.23
CA PHE A 373 9.13 10.49 -2.28
C PHE A 373 9.80 10.08 -3.57
N VAL A 374 10.92 10.71 -3.86
CA VAL A 374 11.79 10.37 -4.99
C VAL A 374 13.24 10.36 -4.52
N HIS A 375 14.07 9.54 -5.14
CA HIS A 375 15.51 9.57 -4.90
C HIS A 375 16.18 10.60 -5.80
N GLU A 376 17.23 11.26 -5.29
CA GLU A 376 18.00 12.25 -6.05
C GLU A 376 18.48 11.72 -7.40
N ALA A 377 19.04 10.51 -7.40
CA ALA A 377 19.48 9.82 -8.61
C ALA A 377 19.64 8.32 -8.39
N PHE A 378 19.36 7.54 -9.43
CA PHE A 378 19.72 6.12 -9.52
C PHE A 378 19.75 5.66 -10.97
N THR A 379 20.33 4.50 -11.22
CA THR A 379 20.30 3.84 -12.52
C THR A 379 19.45 2.58 -12.44
N VAL A 380 18.36 2.49 -13.22
CA VAL A 380 17.64 1.22 -13.41
C VAL A 380 18.51 0.33 -14.30
N VAL A 381 18.83 -0.90 -13.83
CA VAL A 381 19.66 -1.86 -14.53
C VAL A 381 18.90 -3.10 -14.98
N GLY A 382 17.67 -3.26 -14.56
CA GLY A 382 16.80 -4.34 -14.98
C GLY A 382 15.41 -4.26 -14.36
N THR A 383 14.49 -5.04 -14.92
CA THR A 383 13.14 -5.27 -14.38
C THR A 383 12.90 -6.76 -14.17
N VAL A 384 12.19 -7.13 -13.11
CA VAL A 384 11.86 -8.50 -12.75
C VAL A 384 10.41 -8.81 -13.12
N ASP A 385 10.20 -9.88 -13.89
CA ASP A 385 8.86 -10.43 -14.11
C ASP A 385 8.54 -11.47 -13.01
N PHE A 386 7.88 -11.02 -11.95
CA PHE A 386 7.48 -11.91 -10.86
C PHE A 386 6.42 -12.94 -11.27
N ALA A 387 5.63 -12.68 -12.31
CA ALA A 387 4.65 -13.65 -12.81
C ALA A 387 5.29 -14.82 -13.57
N ALA A 388 6.50 -14.62 -14.09
CA ALA A 388 7.26 -15.64 -14.81
C ALA A 388 8.14 -16.52 -13.89
N LEU A 389 8.16 -16.28 -12.57
CA LEU A 389 8.97 -17.06 -11.64
C LEU A 389 8.52 -18.53 -11.61
N THR A 390 9.48 -19.44 -11.81
CA THR A 390 9.24 -20.90 -11.75
C THR A 390 10.10 -21.61 -10.71
N GLY A 391 10.78 -20.85 -9.84
CA GLY A 391 11.69 -21.33 -8.79
C GLY A 391 12.36 -20.16 -8.11
N ASP A 392 13.61 -20.31 -7.69
CA ASP A 392 14.37 -19.30 -6.94
C ASP A 392 15.14 -18.32 -7.84
N GLU A 393 15.06 -18.49 -9.16
CA GLU A 393 15.76 -17.66 -10.14
C GLU A 393 14.82 -16.56 -10.66
N LEU A 394 15.27 -15.31 -10.57
CA LEU A 394 14.55 -14.15 -11.07
C LEU A 394 14.60 -14.12 -12.60
N VAL A 395 13.48 -13.80 -13.22
CA VAL A 395 13.42 -13.53 -14.66
C VAL A 395 13.66 -12.03 -14.86
N ILE A 396 14.88 -11.67 -15.25
CA ILE A 396 15.31 -10.27 -15.33
C ILE A 396 15.39 -9.85 -16.80
N ALA A 397 14.68 -8.78 -17.14
CA ALA A 397 14.87 -8.05 -18.39
C ALA A 397 15.91 -6.95 -18.15
N PRO A 398 17.12 -7.03 -18.74
CA PRO A 398 18.17 -6.04 -18.52
C PRO A 398 17.80 -4.72 -19.22
N GLU A 399 18.10 -3.62 -18.55
CA GLU A 399 18.01 -2.28 -19.11
C GLU A 399 19.14 -1.40 -18.56
N SER A 400 19.22 -0.13 -19.01
CA SER A 400 20.15 0.86 -18.44
C SER A 400 19.54 2.24 -18.66
N ARG A 401 19.00 2.83 -17.59
CA ARG A 401 18.36 4.13 -17.60
C ARG A 401 18.73 4.91 -16.36
N GLU A 402 19.41 6.03 -16.56
CA GLU A 402 19.73 6.98 -15.48
C GLU A 402 18.51 7.87 -15.23
N LEU A 403 18.11 7.99 -13.97
CA LEU A 403 16.98 8.79 -13.52
C LEU A 403 17.41 9.71 -12.38
N THR A 404 16.78 10.86 -12.34
CA THR A 404 16.89 11.83 -11.25
C THR A 404 15.49 12.19 -10.77
N GLU A 405 15.35 12.40 -9.47
CA GLU A 405 14.07 12.77 -8.85
C GLU A 405 12.92 11.84 -9.30
N ALA A 406 13.18 10.53 -9.22
CA ALA A 406 12.22 9.49 -9.59
C ALA A 406 12.02 8.49 -8.44
N TYR A 407 10.85 7.86 -8.42
CA TYR A 407 10.49 6.80 -7.50
C TYR A 407 10.78 5.43 -8.14
N PRO A 408 11.46 4.51 -7.45
CA PRO A 408 11.73 3.17 -7.97
C PRO A 408 10.47 2.30 -7.85
N LEU A 409 9.79 2.06 -8.98
CA LEU A 409 8.56 1.26 -9.03
C LEU A 409 8.82 -0.21 -8.69
N TYR A 410 7.75 -0.94 -8.38
CA TYR A 410 7.77 -2.37 -8.11
C TYR A 410 8.48 -3.18 -9.20
N GLY A 411 9.40 -4.04 -8.80
CA GLY A 411 10.10 -4.96 -9.70
C GLY A 411 11.30 -4.37 -10.44
N VAL A 412 11.73 -3.15 -10.13
CA VAL A 412 12.96 -2.61 -10.74
C VAL A 412 14.21 -2.98 -9.93
N ILE A 413 15.31 -3.20 -10.62
CA ILE A 413 16.65 -3.34 -10.03
C ILE A 413 17.40 -2.06 -10.29
N VAL A 414 17.92 -1.46 -9.22
CA VAL A 414 18.61 -0.17 -9.30
C VAL A 414 20.02 -0.24 -8.74
N ASN A 415 20.89 0.62 -9.28
CA ASN A 415 22.19 0.95 -8.73
C ASN A 415 22.12 2.37 -8.20
N PHE A 416 22.56 2.56 -6.96
CA PHE A 416 22.72 3.88 -6.38
C PHE A 416 24.15 4.39 -6.57
N PRO A 417 24.34 5.70 -6.83
CA PRO A 417 25.67 6.28 -6.89
C PRO A 417 26.38 6.12 -5.53
N ASP A 418 27.72 6.10 -5.55
CA ASP A 418 28.52 6.14 -4.32
C ASP A 418 28.20 7.44 -3.56
N GLN A 419 27.89 7.32 -2.28
CA GLN A 419 27.60 8.44 -1.36
C GLN A 419 28.88 9.00 -0.75
#